data_dbe26e09a5aeeb74eb0dc9763e68f519
#
_entry.id   dbe26e09a5aeeb74eb0dc9763e68f519
#
_cell.length_a   1.000
_cell.length_b   1.000
_cell.length_c   1.000
_cell.angle_alpha   90.00
_cell.angle_beta   90.00
_cell.angle_gamma   90.00
#
_symmetry.space_group_name_H-M   'P 1'
#
loop_
_entity.id
_entity.type
_entity.pdbx_description
1 polymer ?
#
loop_
_entity_poly.entity_id
_entity_poly.type
_entity_poly.pdbx_seq_one_letter_code
_entity_poly.pdbx_strand_id
1 'polypeptide(L)'
;MQKVLVTGGAGFIGSNLVDRLVTEGFEVVVADNLSTGRAGQLNPEARFYNVDLDGDGLAAVLNEEKPEAISHHAAQISVQASVRDPIRDARINILGSLKLISLALNHGVQKFIYASSGGAIYGEPRYLPCDEGHPIAPISP
;
A
#
# COMPACT_ATOMS: atom_id res chain seq x y z
N MET A 1 19.70 -0.93 -11.69
CA MET A 1 19.13 -0.36 -10.46
C MET A 1 17.73 -0.93 -10.33
N GLN A 2 17.38 -1.56 -9.22
CA GLN A 2 16.07 -2.18 -9.05
C GLN A 2 14.98 -1.11 -8.89
N LYS A 3 13.89 -1.21 -9.65
CA LYS A 3 12.79 -0.27 -9.59
C LYS A 3 11.67 -0.82 -8.68
N VAL A 4 11.22 0.02 -7.74
CA VAL A 4 10.21 -0.32 -6.74
C VAL A 4 9.02 0.63 -6.86
N LEU A 5 7.82 0.08 -7.01
CA LEU A 5 6.57 0.82 -6.87
C LEU A 5 6.11 0.76 -5.41
N VAL A 6 5.89 1.93 -4.80
CA VAL A 6 5.31 2.06 -3.46
C VAL A 6 3.91 2.65 -3.59
N THR A 7 2.88 1.87 -3.29
CA THR A 7 1.52 2.42 -3.19
C THR A 7 1.28 3.00 -1.81
N GLY A 8 0.54 4.09 -1.70
CA GLY A 8 0.39 4.81 -0.42
C GLY A 8 1.66 5.54 0.00
N GLY A 9 2.54 5.86 -0.96
CA GLY A 9 3.84 6.48 -0.70
C GLY A 9 3.78 7.94 -0.23
N ALA A 10 2.63 8.60 -0.28
CA ALA A 10 2.41 9.92 0.31
C ALA A 10 1.89 9.85 1.76
N GLY A 11 1.62 8.66 2.29
CA GLY A 11 1.24 8.43 3.68
C GLY A 11 2.45 8.37 4.63
N PHE A 12 2.19 8.31 5.94
CA PHE A 12 3.26 8.33 6.95
C PHE A 12 4.27 7.17 6.80
N ILE A 13 3.80 5.93 6.72
CA ILE A 13 4.70 4.77 6.58
C ILE A 13 5.35 4.77 5.18
N GLY A 14 4.52 4.96 4.13
CA GLY A 14 4.99 4.91 2.76
C GLY A 14 6.05 5.93 2.43
N SER A 15 5.92 7.18 2.90
CA SER A 15 6.91 8.24 2.63
C SER A 15 8.27 7.94 3.28
N ASN A 16 8.28 7.45 4.52
CA ASN A 16 9.54 7.03 5.18
C ASN A 16 10.20 5.85 4.46
N LEU A 17 9.40 4.90 3.94
CA LEU A 17 9.94 3.81 3.13
C LEU A 17 10.52 4.32 1.81
N VAL A 18 9.82 5.24 1.13
CA VAL A 18 10.30 5.87 -0.10
C VAL A 18 11.64 6.54 0.12
N ASP A 19 11.78 7.37 1.17
CA ASP A 19 13.02 8.04 1.51
C ASP A 19 14.17 7.05 1.75
N ARG A 20 13.88 5.95 2.45
CA ARG A 20 14.87 4.91 2.69
C ARG A 20 15.29 4.21 1.41
N LEU A 21 14.33 3.84 0.54
CA LEU A 21 14.63 3.18 -0.73
C LEU A 21 15.46 4.07 -1.66
N VAL A 22 15.13 5.36 -1.75
CA VAL A 22 15.92 6.34 -2.52
C VAL A 22 17.35 6.41 -1.97
N THR A 23 17.52 6.53 -0.64
CA THR A 23 18.84 6.55 0.00
C THR A 23 19.67 5.29 -0.27
N GLU A 24 19.03 4.13 -0.38
CA GLU A 24 19.67 2.85 -0.73
C GLU A 24 19.94 2.70 -2.23
N GLY A 25 19.58 3.68 -3.04
CA GLY A 25 19.87 3.71 -4.48
C GLY A 25 18.86 2.96 -5.34
N PHE A 26 17.64 2.72 -4.85
CA PHE A 26 16.55 2.19 -5.67
C PHE A 26 15.94 3.30 -6.55
N GLU A 27 15.44 2.93 -7.71
CA GLU A 27 14.56 3.78 -8.51
C GLU A 27 13.14 3.63 -7.94
N VAL A 28 12.57 4.71 -7.39
CA VAL A 28 11.30 4.64 -6.69
C VAL A 28 10.19 5.33 -7.45
N VAL A 29 9.07 4.63 -7.56
CA VAL A 29 7.81 5.13 -8.13
C VAL A 29 6.77 5.12 -7.02
N VAL A 30 6.02 6.20 -6.87
CA VAL A 30 4.94 6.35 -5.89
C VAL A 30 3.59 6.42 -6.60
N ALA A 31 2.65 5.58 -6.18
CA ALA A 31 1.24 5.66 -6.57
C ALA A 31 0.39 5.97 -5.33
N ASP A 32 -0.29 7.11 -5.33
CA ASP A 32 -1.11 7.57 -4.19
C ASP A 32 -2.21 8.50 -4.71
N ASN A 33 -3.42 8.44 -4.16
CA ASN A 33 -4.52 9.31 -4.54
C ASN A 33 -4.64 10.57 -3.66
N LEU A 34 -3.72 10.75 -2.71
CA LEU A 34 -3.67 11.84 -1.73
C LEU A 34 -4.94 11.98 -0.88
N SER A 35 -5.74 10.92 -0.74
CA SER A 35 -6.96 10.96 0.09
C SER A 35 -6.68 11.18 1.58
N THR A 36 -5.53 10.67 2.06
CA THR A 36 -5.01 10.88 3.40
C THR A 36 -3.53 11.26 3.40
N GLY A 37 -2.81 10.95 2.32
CA GLY A 37 -1.43 11.32 2.09
C GLY A 37 -1.27 12.83 1.84
N ARG A 38 -0.05 13.32 1.94
CA ARG A 38 0.29 14.74 1.76
C ARG A 38 1.36 14.87 0.68
N ALA A 39 1.09 15.72 -0.31
CA ALA A 39 2.05 16.02 -1.37
C ALA A 39 3.42 16.50 -0.85
N GLY A 40 3.44 17.22 0.28
CA GLY A 40 4.68 17.67 0.92
C GLY A 40 5.52 16.57 1.58
N GLN A 41 5.02 15.32 1.63
CA GLN A 41 5.76 14.15 2.10
C GLN A 41 6.39 13.35 0.96
N LEU A 42 6.14 13.75 -0.30
CA LEU A 42 6.73 13.07 -1.45
C LEU A 42 8.22 13.39 -1.57
N ASN A 43 9.02 12.35 -1.70
CA ASN A 43 10.44 12.49 -2.00
C ASN A 43 10.62 13.07 -3.43
N PRO A 44 11.38 14.16 -3.61
CA PRO A 44 11.55 14.79 -4.93
C PRO A 44 12.29 13.92 -5.95
N GLU A 45 13.01 12.90 -5.52
CA GLU A 45 13.71 11.95 -6.39
C GLU A 45 12.82 10.77 -6.82
N ALA A 46 11.67 10.57 -6.16
CA ALA A 46 10.70 9.55 -6.57
C ALA A 46 9.74 10.09 -7.63
N ARG A 47 9.41 9.26 -8.61
CA ARG A 47 8.35 9.61 -9.57
C ARG A 47 6.99 9.41 -8.93
N PHE A 48 6.13 10.41 -9.04
CA PHE A 48 4.81 10.39 -8.43
C PHE A 48 3.69 10.30 -9.45
N TYR A 49 2.75 9.40 -9.21
CA TYR A 49 1.51 9.24 -9.95
C TYR A 49 0.31 9.39 -9.02
N ASN A 50 -0.54 10.38 -9.31
CA ASN A 50 -1.80 10.56 -8.58
C ASN A 50 -2.84 9.61 -9.17
N VAL A 51 -2.97 8.42 -8.58
CA VAL A 51 -3.87 7.35 -9.06
C VAL A 51 -4.52 6.63 -7.90
N ASP A 52 -5.74 6.14 -8.13
CA ASP A 52 -6.49 5.34 -7.17
C ASP A 52 -6.28 3.84 -7.42
N LEU A 53 -6.35 3.03 -6.34
CA LEU A 53 -6.20 1.57 -6.42
C LEU A 53 -7.30 0.92 -7.25
N ASP A 54 -8.53 1.39 -7.14
CA ASP A 54 -9.65 0.84 -7.89
C ASP A 54 -9.83 1.49 -9.28
N GLY A 55 -9.09 2.57 -9.57
CA GLY A 55 -9.06 3.26 -10.86
C GLY A 55 -8.27 2.53 -11.95
N ASP A 56 -8.39 2.99 -13.19
CA ASP A 56 -7.68 2.38 -14.33
C ASP A 56 -6.23 2.89 -14.50
N GLY A 57 -5.84 3.91 -13.74
CA GLY A 57 -4.52 4.53 -13.86
C GLY A 57 -3.35 3.62 -13.48
N LEU A 58 -3.54 2.66 -12.55
CA LEU A 58 -2.49 1.75 -12.12
C LEU A 58 -1.92 0.88 -13.25
N ALA A 59 -2.76 0.43 -14.18
CA ALA A 59 -2.31 -0.35 -15.32
C ALA A 59 -1.35 0.46 -16.20
N ALA A 60 -1.66 1.74 -16.43
CA ALA A 60 -0.80 2.64 -17.18
C ALA A 60 0.56 2.86 -16.48
N VAL A 61 0.55 3.07 -15.17
CA VAL A 61 1.77 3.21 -14.35
C VAL A 61 2.65 1.96 -14.46
N LEU A 62 2.07 0.76 -14.32
CA LEU A 62 2.83 -0.49 -14.42
C LEU A 62 3.39 -0.73 -15.82
N ASN A 63 2.64 -0.37 -16.87
CA ASN A 63 3.10 -0.45 -18.25
C ASN A 63 4.28 0.48 -18.53
N GLU A 64 4.22 1.71 -18.03
CA GLU A 64 5.25 2.73 -18.21
C GLU A 64 6.51 2.40 -17.40
N GLU A 65 6.32 2.15 -16.11
CA GLU A 65 7.42 2.05 -15.16
C GLU A 65 8.05 0.67 -15.07
N LYS A 66 7.29 -0.40 -15.31
CA LYS A 66 7.75 -1.81 -15.28
C LYS A 66 8.54 -2.12 -14.00
N PRO A 67 7.96 -1.89 -12.80
CA PRO A 67 8.65 -2.12 -11.55
C PRO A 67 8.95 -3.62 -11.35
N GLU A 68 10.12 -3.92 -10.78
CA GLU A 68 10.50 -5.29 -10.42
C GLU A 68 9.88 -5.72 -9.09
N ALA A 69 9.59 -4.75 -8.22
CA ALA A 69 8.97 -5.00 -6.93
C ALA A 69 7.85 -3.99 -6.63
N ILE A 70 6.87 -4.42 -5.86
CA ILE A 70 5.80 -3.57 -5.32
C ILE A 70 5.79 -3.68 -3.81
N SER A 71 5.77 -2.53 -3.12
CA SER A 71 5.48 -2.42 -1.69
C SER A 71 4.13 -1.74 -1.52
N HIS A 72 3.12 -2.50 -1.06
CA HIS A 72 1.74 -2.07 -1.02
C HIS A 72 1.34 -1.59 0.36
N HIS A 73 1.18 -0.26 0.50
CA HIS A 73 0.78 0.44 1.74
C HIS A 73 -0.52 1.24 1.59
N ALA A 74 -1.02 1.42 0.37
CA ALA A 74 -2.27 2.13 0.15
C ALA A 74 -3.44 1.33 0.73
N ALA A 75 -4.17 1.94 1.65
CA ALA A 75 -5.32 1.32 2.31
C ALA A 75 -6.26 2.38 2.89
N GLN A 76 -7.53 2.04 3.05
CA GLN A 76 -8.43 2.72 3.96
C GLN A 76 -8.13 2.20 5.39
N ILE A 77 -7.65 3.08 6.29
CA ILE A 77 -7.12 2.69 7.60
C ILE A 77 -8.03 3.06 8.78
N SER A 78 -9.12 3.80 8.53
CA SER A 78 -10.02 4.25 9.59
C SER A 78 -11.04 3.18 9.95
N VAL A 79 -10.92 2.60 11.16
CA VAL A 79 -11.90 1.66 11.70
C VAL A 79 -13.31 2.26 11.72
N GLN A 80 -13.46 3.54 12.10
CA GLN A 80 -14.76 4.19 12.10
C GLN A 80 -15.36 4.30 10.69
N ALA A 81 -14.52 4.54 9.67
CA ALA A 81 -14.98 4.58 8.29
C ALA A 81 -15.36 3.19 7.78
N SER A 82 -14.62 2.13 8.14
CA SER A 82 -14.91 0.76 7.74
C SER A 82 -16.26 0.27 8.29
N VAL A 83 -16.56 0.58 9.55
CA VAL A 83 -17.85 0.25 10.18
C VAL A 83 -19.00 1.05 9.56
N ARG A 84 -18.77 2.33 9.20
CA ARG A 84 -19.79 3.18 8.58
C ARG A 84 -20.10 2.80 7.14
N ASP A 85 -19.09 2.45 6.37
CA ASP A 85 -19.20 2.07 4.96
C ASP A 85 -18.28 0.88 4.63
N PRO A 86 -18.70 -0.34 5.02
CA PRO A 86 -17.91 -1.55 4.81
C PRO A 86 -17.76 -1.91 3.33
N ILE A 87 -18.69 -1.47 2.47
CA ILE A 87 -18.60 -1.70 1.02
C ILE A 87 -17.45 -0.89 0.43
N ARG A 88 -17.33 0.38 0.80
CA ARG A 88 -16.21 1.21 0.39
C ARG A 88 -14.88 0.67 0.93
N ASP A 89 -14.87 0.23 2.18
CA ASP A 89 -13.68 -0.38 2.79
C ASP A 89 -13.22 -1.61 2.00
N ALA A 90 -14.12 -2.55 1.75
CA ALA A 90 -13.84 -3.75 0.95
C ALA A 90 -13.40 -3.41 -0.48
N ARG A 91 -13.98 -2.37 -1.11
CA ARG A 91 -13.58 -1.93 -2.44
C ARG A 91 -12.13 -1.48 -2.47
N ILE A 92 -11.69 -0.70 -1.50
CA ILE A 92 -10.32 -0.20 -1.44
C ILE A 92 -9.36 -1.31 -0.99
N ASN A 93 -9.62 -1.93 0.16
CA ASN A 93 -8.68 -2.82 0.81
C ASN A 93 -8.64 -4.22 0.20
N ILE A 94 -9.76 -4.73 -0.29
CA ILE A 94 -9.84 -6.08 -0.88
C ILE A 94 -9.76 -6.01 -2.40
N LEU A 95 -10.73 -5.34 -3.05
CA LEU A 95 -10.80 -5.34 -4.51
C LEU A 95 -9.63 -4.57 -5.14
N GLY A 96 -9.23 -3.43 -4.57
CA GLY A 96 -8.06 -2.66 -5.01
C GLY A 96 -6.77 -3.47 -4.90
N SER A 97 -6.57 -4.18 -3.78
CA SER A 97 -5.40 -5.05 -3.58
C SER A 97 -5.39 -6.23 -4.55
N LEU A 98 -6.52 -6.89 -4.77
CA LEU A 98 -6.64 -7.98 -5.74
C LEU A 98 -6.37 -7.51 -7.17
N LYS A 99 -6.89 -6.33 -7.55
CA LYS A 99 -6.60 -5.70 -8.84
C LYS A 99 -5.10 -5.44 -9.00
N LEU A 100 -4.46 -4.85 -7.99
CA LEU A 100 -3.02 -4.58 -8.02
C LEU A 100 -2.19 -5.87 -8.14
N ILE A 101 -2.54 -6.93 -7.39
CA ILE A 101 -1.88 -8.24 -7.48
C ILE A 101 -2.03 -8.82 -8.89
N SER A 102 -3.24 -8.78 -9.45
CA SER A 102 -3.49 -9.27 -10.82
C SER A 102 -2.68 -8.49 -11.86
N LEU A 103 -2.61 -7.16 -11.73
CA LEU A 103 -1.79 -6.32 -12.58
C LEU A 103 -0.30 -6.63 -12.41
N ALA A 104 0.16 -6.83 -11.17
CA ALA A 104 1.55 -7.18 -10.89
C ALA A 104 1.98 -8.48 -11.59
N LEU A 105 1.13 -9.52 -11.53
CA LEU A 105 1.36 -10.79 -12.22
C LEU A 105 1.44 -10.60 -13.74
N ASN A 106 0.51 -9.83 -14.31
CA ASN A 106 0.46 -9.60 -15.77
C ASN A 106 1.64 -8.76 -16.28
N HIS A 107 2.28 -7.96 -15.42
CA HIS A 107 3.42 -7.11 -15.76
C HIS A 107 4.78 -7.70 -15.34
N GLY A 108 4.80 -8.94 -14.84
CA GLY A 108 6.04 -9.65 -14.53
C GLY A 108 6.75 -9.11 -13.26
N VAL A 109 6.03 -8.51 -12.35
CA VAL A 109 6.56 -8.10 -11.04
C VAL A 109 7.06 -9.32 -10.29
N GLN A 110 8.31 -9.28 -9.82
CA GLN A 110 8.98 -10.42 -9.21
C GLN A 110 8.74 -10.52 -7.71
N LYS A 111 8.50 -9.38 -7.03
CA LYS A 111 8.32 -9.32 -5.59
C LYS A 111 7.16 -8.42 -5.21
N PHE A 112 6.25 -8.95 -4.42
CA PHE A 112 5.12 -8.22 -3.86
C PHE A 112 5.17 -8.26 -2.33
N ILE A 113 5.24 -7.09 -1.70
CA ILE A 113 5.23 -6.93 -0.25
C ILE A 113 3.92 -6.27 0.13
N TYR A 114 3.15 -6.93 0.98
CA TYR A 114 1.87 -6.43 1.49
C TYR A 114 2.03 -5.95 2.93
N ALA A 115 1.71 -4.70 3.21
CA ALA A 115 1.68 -4.18 4.57
C ALA A 115 0.44 -4.68 5.29
N SER A 116 0.64 -5.55 6.29
CA SER A 116 -0.43 -6.02 7.17
C SER A 116 -0.67 -5.03 8.31
N SER A 117 -1.65 -5.31 9.17
CA SER A 117 -2.02 -4.44 10.28
C SER A 117 -2.24 -5.26 11.56
N GLY A 118 -1.46 -4.96 12.58
CA GLY A 118 -1.61 -5.61 13.89
C GLY A 118 -2.98 -5.36 14.51
N GLY A 119 -3.49 -4.13 14.45
CA GLY A 119 -4.80 -3.78 15.00
C GLY A 119 -5.96 -4.48 14.29
N ALA A 120 -5.89 -4.59 12.96
CA ALA A 120 -6.93 -5.27 12.18
C ALA A 120 -6.91 -6.79 12.37
N ILE A 121 -5.73 -7.40 12.56
CA ILE A 121 -5.59 -8.86 12.67
C ILE A 121 -5.86 -9.34 14.10
N TYR A 122 -5.21 -8.72 15.09
CA TYR A 122 -5.21 -9.25 16.46
C TYR A 122 -6.40 -8.76 17.31
N GLY A 123 -7.03 -7.64 16.93
CA GLY A 123 -8.11 -7.02 17.73
C GLY A 123 -7.61 -6.64 19.12
N GLU A 124 -8.37 -6.98 20.16
CA GLU A 124 -7.95 -6.81 21.55
C GLU A 124 -6.87 -7.84 21.89
N PRO A 125 -5.64 -7.41 22.21
CA PRO A 125 -4.54 -8.34 22.43
C PRO A 125 -4.71 -9.15 23.70
N ARG A 126 -4.48 -10.47 23.62
CA ARG A 126 -4.48 -11.37 24.77
C ARG A 126 -3.18 -11.33 25.56
N TYR A 127 -2.06 -10.96 24.92
CA TYR A 127 -0.75 -10.74 25.52
C TYR A 127 0.07 -9.77 24.66
N LEU A 128 1.06 -9.14 25.29
CA LEU A 128 1.96 -8.18 24.64
C LEU A 128 3.42 -8.53 24.95
N PRO A 129 4.33 -8.34 23.98
CA PRO A 129 4.08 -7.97 22.61
C PRO A 129 3.39 -9.10 21.85
N CYS A 130 2.53 -8.75 20.84
CA CYS A 130 1.97 -9.74 19.95
C CYS A 130 3.07 -10.29 19.04
N ASP A 131 3.13 -11.61 18.94
CA ASP A 131 3.99 -12.34 18.01
C ASP A 131 3.16 -13.03 16.91
N GLU A 132 3.81 -13.78 16.02
CA GLU A 132 3.16 -14.48 14.93
C GLU A 132 2.23 -15.62 15.39
N GLY A 133 2.37 -16.06 16.63
CA GLY A 133 1.52 -17.09 17.26
C GLY A 133 0.26 -16.50 17.92
N HIS A 134 0.14 -15.16 18.00
CA HIS A 134 -1.01 -14.52 18.64
C HIS A 134 -2.31 -14.84 17.88
N PRO A 135 -3.41 -15.19 18.59
CA PRO A 135 -4.69 -15.47 17.95
C PRO A 135 -5.21 -14.31 17.10
N ILE A 136 -5.72 -14.65 15.92
CA ILE A 136 -6.38 -13.71 15.02
C ILE A 136 -7.81 -13.50 15.50
N ALA A 137 -8.19 -12.26 15.84
CA ALA A 137 -9.50 -11.93 16.37
C ALA A 137 -9.93 -10.51 15.97
N PRO A 138 -10.13 -10.24 14.64
CA PRO A 138 -10.51 -8.91 14.18
C PRO A 138 -11.88 -8.51 14.76
N ILE A 139 -12.03 -7.22 15.06
CA ILE A 139 -13.26 -6.63 15.62
C ILE A 139 -13.92 -5.62 14.69
N SER A 140 -13.35 -5.44 13.51
CA SER A 140 -13.88 -4.60 12.43
C SER A 140 -13.65 -5.23 11.06
N PRO A 141 -14.37 -4.76 10.01
CA PRO A 141 -14.08 -5.17 8.64
C PRO A 141 -12.64 -4.93 8.23
#